data_ce4f6f8c3c6d2aba7c549d9c625c9900
#
_entry.id   ce4f6f8c3c6d2aba7c549d9c625c9900
#
_cell.length_a   1.000
_cell.length_b   1.000
_cell.length_c   1.000
_cell.angle_alpha   90.00
_cell.angle_beta   90.00
_cell.angle_gamma   90.00
#
_symmetry.space_group_name_H-M   'P 1'
#
loop_
_entity.id
_entity.type
_entity.pdbx_description
1 polymer ?
#
loop_
_entity_poly.entity_id
_entity_poly.type
_entity_poly.pdbx_seq_one_letter_code
_entity_poly.pdbx_strand_id
1 'polypeptide(L)'
;RVDIATLCWLWGIAALGTTLFSGDHVVGRLWQFILRVWLTVGLWIILFLEASTPAFIEEYGIRPNRLYVEYLIYPKEVLSMFWAGRKFELFFSVLLTIGTLWGGWILSGKLTKNLRFPRWYWRPVLALLVLTLTIVGARSTLGHRPINPAMVAFVDDPLVNSLVINSAYSLVFAIKQMGNEEEASDVYGDLEDKDIIATIRQESGRPESAFTSTDVPSLSFNQASYT
;
A
#
# COMPACT_ATOMS: atom_id res chain seq x y z
N ARG A 1 -1.62 8.44 15.06
CA ARG A 1 -2.63 8.86 14.07
C ARG A 1 -2.65 7.93 12.87
N VAL A 2 -1.49 7.68 12.23
CA VAL A 2 -1.38 6.79 11.07
C VAL A 2 -1.88 5.38 11.39
N ASP A 3 -1.50 4.82 12.53
CA ASP A 3 -1.95 3.49 12.97
C ASP A 3 -3.47 3.42 13.12
N ILE A 4 -4.09 4.46 13.68
CA ILE A 4 -5.55 4.53 13.78
C ILE A 4 -6.19 4.55 12.40
N ALA A 5 -5.65 5.32 11.45
CA ALA A 5 -6.14 5.34 10.08
C ALA A 5 -6.05 3.95 9.43
N THR A 6 -4.90 3.29 9.56
CA THR A 6 -4.67 1.93 9.03
C THR A 6 -5.63 0.91 9.63
N LEU A 7 -5.83 0.94 10.96
CA LEU A 7 -6.76 0.06 11.65
C LEU A 7 -8.21 0.31 11.24
N CYS A 8 -8.61 1.58 11.07
CA CYS A 8 -9.93 1.94 10.59
C CYS A 8 -10.18 1.50 9.15
N TRP A 9 -9.20 1.62 8.26
CA TRP A 9 -9.32 1.13 6.90
C TRP A 9 -9.44 -0.40 6.85
N LEU A 10 -8.61 -1.09 7.63
CA LEU A 10 -8.57 -2.54 7.60
C LEU A 10 -9.77 -3.18 8.29
N TRP A 11 -10.18 -2.66 9.45
CA TRP A 11 -11.18 -3.29 10.29
C TRP A 11 -12.50 -2.52 10.43
N GLY A 12 -12.56 -1.26 9.96
CA GLY A 12 -13.78 -0.46 10.06
C GLY A 12 -14.96 -1.07 9.31
N ILE A 13 -14.72 -1.55 8.07
CA ILE A 13 -15.74 -2.24 7.27
C ILE A 13 -16.20 -3.55 7.96
N ALA A 14 -15.25 -4.30 8.52
CA ALA A 14 -15.56 -5.53 9.26
C ALA A 14 -16.37 -5.25 10.54
N ALA A 15 -16.05 -4.17 11.26
CA ALA A 15 -16.80 -3.73 12.42
C ALA A 15 -18.24 -3.31 12.04
N LEU A 16 -18.38 -2.53 10.95
CA LEU A 16 -19.68 -2.13 10.42
C LEU A 16 -20.52 -3.34 10.01
N GLY A 17 -19.95 -4.26 9.23
CA GLY A 17 -20.63 -5.50 8.84
C GLY A 17 -21.04 -6.33 10.05
N THR A 18 -20.26 -6.30 11.12
CA THR A 18 -20.58 -6.98 12.37
C THR A 18 -21.83 -6.42 13.02
N THR A 19 -22.10 -5.12 12.96
CA THR A 19 -23.34 -4.54 13.49
C THR A 19 -24.58 -4.94 12.71
N LEU A 20 -24.43 -5.22 11.41
CA LEU A 20 -25.55 -5.52 10.52
C LEU A 20 -25.88 -7.02 10.42
N PHE A 21 -24.85 -7.86 10.23
CA PHE A 21 -25.04 -9.26 9.82
C PHE A 21 -24.98 -10.27 10.96
N SER A 22 -24.78 -9.83 12.17
CA SER A 22 -24.56 -10.76 13.25
C SER A 22 -25.84 -11.33 13.86
N GLY A 23 -25.79 -12.62 14.21
CA GLY A 23 -26.89 -13.37 14.79
C GLY A 23 -26.66 -14.88 14.70
N ASP A 24 -27.54 -15.65 15.30
CA ASP A 24 -27.44 -17.13 15.32
C ASP A 24 -27.98 -17.82 14.05
N HIS A 25 -28.42 -17.04 13.06
CA HIS A 25 -28.89 -17.52 11.75
C HIS A 25 -27.76 -17.78 10.76
N VAL A 26 -28.07 -18.41 9.65
CA VAL A 26 -27.06 -18.82 8.63
C VAL A 26 -26.17 -17.68 8.18
N VAL A 27 -26.76 -16.49 7.93
CA VAL A 27 -25.99 -15.29 7.52
C VAL A 27 -25.03 -14.85 8.62
N GLY A 28 -25.45 -14.91 9.90
CA GLY A 28 -24.58 -14.59 11.03
C GLY A 28 -23.38 -15.52 11.17
N ARG A 29 -23.59 -16.83 10.97
CA ARG A 29 -22.50 -17.83 10.99
C ARG A 29 -21.53 -17.63 9.82
N LEU A 30 -22.04 -17.34 8.63
CA LEU A 30 -21.21 -17.02 7.46
C LEU A 30 -20.40 -15.75 7.72
N TRP A 31 -21.04 -14.72 8.28
CA TRP A 31 -20.34 -13.48 8.65
C TRP A 31 -19.22 -13.72 9.68
N GLN A 32 -19.48 -14.52 10.71
CA GLN A 32 -18.45 -14.87 11.71
C GLN A 32 -17.25 -15.57 11.07
N PHE A 33 -17.47 -16.45 10.09
CA PHE A 33 -16.41 -17.10 9.34
C PHE A 33 -15.60 -16.07 8.51
N ILE A 34 -16.30 -15.22 7.74
CA ILE A 34 -15.67 -14.15 6.97
C ILE A 34 -14.85 -13.22 7.87
N LEU A 35 -15.42 -12.80 9.00
CA LEU A 35 -14.75 -11.96 9.97
C LEU A 35 -13.51 -12.62 10.56
N ARG A 36 -13.58 -13.91 10.83
CA ARG A 36 -12.42 -14.69 11.32
C ARG A 36 -11.30 -14.73 10.31
N VAL A 37 -11.61 -15.00 9.05
CA VAL A 37 -10.64 -14.96 7.94
C VAL A 37 -10.04 -13.56 7.81
N TRP A 38 -10.89 -12.54 7.77
CA TRP A 38 -10.49 -11.14 7.63
C TRP A 38 -9.53 -10.69 8.74
N LEU A 39 -9.86 -10.98 10.01
CA LEU A 39 -9.00 -10.65 11.15
C LEU A 39 -7.67 -11.39 11.10
N THR A 40 -7.67 -12.66 10.69
CA THR A 40 -6.46 -13.47 10.59
C THR A 40 -5.55 -12.96 9.49
N VAL A 41 -6.08 -12.74 8.29
CA VAL A 41 -5.33 -12.22 7.13
C VAL A 41 -4.84 -10.80 7.38
N GLY A 42 -5.69 -9.94 7.92
CA GLY A 42 -5.31 -8.56 8.25
C GLY A 42 -4.18 -8.49 9.27
N LEU A 43 -4.23 -9.32 10.31
CA LEU A 43 -3.15 -9.42 11.29
C LEU A 43 -1.86 -9.91 10.64
N TRP A 44 -1.94 -10.93 9.77
CA TRP A 44 -0.78 -11.44 9.04
C TRP A 44 -0.16 -10.37 8.14
N ILE A 45 -0.97 -9.64 7.36
CA ILE A 45 -0.48 -8.56 6.49
C ILE A 45 0.29 -7.52 7.29
N ILE A 46 -0.27 -7.02 8.39
CA ILE A 46 0.40 -6.00 9.22
C ILE A 46 1.71 -6.52 9.76
N LEU A 47 1.72 -7.70 10.38
CA LEU A 47 2.92 -8.26 11.00
C LEU A 47 3.99 -8.63 9.96
N PHE A 48 3.59 -9.16 8.80
CA PHE A 48 4.50 -9.48 7.72
C PHE A 48 5.15 -8.22 7.13
N LEU A 49 4.38 -7.18 6.86
CA LEU A 49 4.89 -5.92 6.34
C LEU A 49 5.86 -5.24 7.32
N GLU A 50 5.52 -5.19 8.61
CA GLU A 50 6.43 -4.60 9.61
C GLU A 50 7.68 -5.45 9.80
N ALA A 51 7.58 -6.78 9.75
CA ALA A 51 8.75 -7.67 9.87
C ALA A 51 9.67 -7.62 8.63
N SER A 52 9.14 -7.34 7.44
CA SER A 52 9.94 -7.18 6.22
C SER A 52 10.61 -5.79 6.12
N THR A 53 10.11 -4.82 6.86
CA THR A 53 10.56 -3.43 6.79
C THR A 53 12.04 -3.23 7.13
N PRO A 54 12.64 -3.84 8.19
CA PRO A 54 14.05 -3.66 8.50
C PRO A 54 14.97 -4.07 7.35
N ALA A 55 14.71 -5.24 6.75
CA ALA A 55 15.51 -5.72 5.62
C ALA A 55 15.38 -4.82 4.39
N PHE A 56 14.19 -4.28 4.15
CA PHE A 56 13.95 -3.34 3.06
C PHE A 56 14.66 -1.99 3.29
N ILE A 57 14.65 -1.48 4.52
CA ILE A 57 15.37 -0.24 4.89
C ILE A 57 16.89 -0.46 4.76
N GLU A 58 17.41 -1.60 5.17
CA GLU A 58 18.83 -1.93 5.03
C GLU A 58 19.29 -1.93 3.58
N GLU A 59 18.46 -2.43 2.65
CA GLU A 59 18.77 -2.52 1.22
C GLU A 59 18.59 -1.18 0.49
N TYR A 60 17.50 -0.45 0.78
CA TYR A 60 17.08 0.71 -0.01
C TYR A 60 17.14 2.05 0.73
N GLY A 61 17.42 2.06 2.04
CA GLY A 61 17.46 3.28 2.85
C GLY A 61 16.12 3.97 3.06
N ILE A 62 15.02 3.33 2.68
CA ILE A 62 13.64 3.86 2.77
C ILE A 62 12.67 2.79 3.23
N ARG A 63 11.51 3.19 3.76
CA ARG A 63 10.42 2.28 4.12
C ARG A 63 9.74 1.70 2.86
N PRO A 64 9.09 0.51 2.95
CA PRO A 64 8.33 -0.07 1.84
C PRO A 64 7.42 0.94 1.15
N ASN A 65 7.59 1.09 -0.16
CA ASN A 65 6.95 2.06 -1.02
C ASN A 65 6.55 1.42 -2.37
N ARG A 66 6.48 2.20 -3.46
CA ARG A 66 6.22 1.72 -4.82
C ARG A 66 7.14 0.56 -5.22
N LEU A 67 8.43 0.66 -4.95
CA LEU A 67 9.41 -0.38 -5.29
C LEU A 67 9.05 -1.73 -4.64
N TYR A 68 8.55 -1.71 -3.39
CA TYR A 68 8.09 -2.91 -2.72
C TYR A 68 6.89 -3.55 -3.45
N VAL A 69 5.95 -2.73 -3.97
CA VAL A 69 4.81 -3.22 -4.77
C VAL A 69 5.31 -3.87 -6.05
N GLU A 70 6.24 -3.23 -6.76
CA GLU A 70 6.83 -3.75 -8.00
C GLU A 70 7.51 -5.12 -7.77
N TYR A 71 8.21 -5.31 -6.64
CA TYR A 71 8.75 -6.62 -6.28
C TYR A 71 7.68 -7.70 -6.06
N LEU A 72 6.49 -7.32 -5.56
CA LEU A 72 5.39 -8.28 -5.40
C LEU A 72 4.79 -8.75 -6.74
N ILE A 73 4.98 -7.98 -7.81
CA ILE A 73 4.56 -8.35 -9.17
C ILE A 73 5.44 -9.47 -9.74
N TYR A 74 6.71 -9.56 -9.31
CA TYR A 74 7.69 -10.54 -9.78
C TYR A 74 8.10 -11.55 -8.69
N PRO A 75 7.18 -12.38 -8.19
CA PRO A 75 7.42 -13.24 -7.02
C PRO A 75 8.49 -14.31 -7.27
N LYS A 76 8.68 -14.77 -8.51
CA LYS A 76 9.69 -15.79 -8.85
C LYS A 76 11.11 -15.25 -8.72
N GLU A 77 11.33 -14.04 -9.22
CA GLU A 77 12.59 -13.34 -9.16
C GLU A 77 12.97 -13.04 -7.71
N VAL A 78 12.01 -12.53 -6.94
CA VAL A 78 12.19 -12.25 -5.51
C VAL A 78 12.52 -13.52 -4.72
N LEU A 79 11.79 -14.60 -4.93
CA LEU A 79 12.06 -15.87 -4.26
C LEU A 79 13.44 -16.43 -4.64
N SER A 80 13.85 -16.34 -5.91
CA SER A 80 15.16 -16.77 -6.35
C SER A 80 16.29 -15.97 -5.72
N MET A 81 16.11 -14.66 -5.60
CA MET A 81 17.07 -13.76 -4.93
C MET A 81 17.23 -14.12 -3.45
N PHE A 82 16.11 -14.30 -2.72
CA PHE A 82 16.16 -14.73 -1.31
C PHE A 82 16.80 -16.11 -1.14
N TRP A 83 16.49 -17.04 -2.05
CA TRP A 83 17.10 -18.38 -2.00
C TRP A 83 18.60 -18.35 -2.25
N ALA A 84 19.08 -17.47 -3.14
CA ALA A 84 20.50 -17.36 -3.45
C ALA A 84 21.32 -16.71 -2.33
N GLY A 85 20.81 -15.63 -1.71
CA GLY A 85 21.59 -14.80 -0.81
C GLY A 85 21.04 -14.62 0.61
N ARG A 86 19.72 -14.79 0.84
CA ARG A 86 19.05 -14.39 2.08
C ARG A 86 18.15 -15.53 2.63
N LYS A 87 18.72 -16.73 2.76
CA LYS A 87 17.98 -17.93 3.20
C LYS A 87 17.43 -17.80 4.62
N PHE A 88 18.13 -17.07 5.48
CA PHE A 88 17.73 -16.88 6.87
C PHE A 88 16.45 -16.01 6.95
N GLU A 89 16.42 -14.92 6.22
CA GLU A 89 15.26 -14.04 6.14
C GLU A 89 14.06 -14.77 5.52
N LEU A 90 14.29 -15.57 4.49
CA LEU A 90 13.25 -16.42 3.89
C LEU A 90 12.69 -17.41 4.91
N PHE A 91 13.55 -18.14 5.63
CA PHE A 91 13.11 -19.08 6.67
C PHE A 91 12.31 -18.38 7.77
N PHE A 92 12.79 -17.23 8.24
CA PHE A 92 12.11 -16.46 9.28
C PHE A 92 10.75 -15.94 8.79
N SER A 93 10.65 -15.46 7.56
CA SER A 93 9.38 -14.97 6.98
C SER A 93 8.35 -16.10 6.83
N VAL A 94 8.78 -17.30 6.46
CA VAL A 94 7.90 -18.48 6.39
C VAL A 94 7.43 -18.88 7.80
N LEU A 95 8.33 -18.91 8.78
CA LEU A 95 7.99 -19.22 10.17
C LEU A 95 7.01 -18.18 10.76
N LEU A 96 7.27 -16.90 10.51
CA LEU A 96 6.38 -15.80 10.90
C LEU A 96 5.01 -15.97 10.26
N THR A 97 4.95 -16.25 8.97
CA THR A 97 3.69 -16.47 8.24
C THR A 97 2.88 -17.61 8.83
N ILE A 98 3.50 -18.77 9.05
CA ILE A 98 2.82 -19.93 9.66
C ILE A 98 2.35 -19.59 11.07
N GLY A 99 3.22 -19.01 11.89
CA GLY A 99 2.91 -18.64 13.28
C GLY A 99 1.77 -17.62 13.40
N THR A 100 1.79 -16.59 12.55
CA THR A 100 0.75 -15.54 12.57
C THR A 100 -0.58 -16.02 12.01
N LEU A 101 -0.59 -16.84 10.95
CA LEU A 101 -1.82 -17.42 10.43
C LEU A 101 -2.43 -18.42 11.43
N TRP A 102 -1.63 -19.28 12.03
CA TRP A 102 -2.09 -20.24 13.03
C TRP A 102 -2.57 -19.54 14.32
N GLY A 103 -1.74 -18.69 14.92
CA GLY A 103 -2.08 -17.94 16.12
C GLY A 103 -3.23 -16.97 15.90
N GLY A 104 -3.24 -16.26 14.76
CA GLY A 104 -4.32 -15.39 14.33
C GLY A 104 -5.65 -16.12 14.16
N TRP A 105 -5.63 -17.35 13.61
CA TRP A 105 -6.81 -18.19 13.48
C TRP A 105 -7.40 -18.61 14.82
N ILE A 106 -6.54 -18.93 15.79
CA ILE A 106 -6.98 -19.25 17.15
C ILE A 106 -7.55 -18.01 17.85
N LEU A 107 -6.83 -16.89 17.77
CA LEU A 107 -7.23 -15.63 18.41
C LEU A 107 -8.54 -15.10 17.83
N SER A 108 -8.63 -15.00 16.52
CA SER A 108 -9.84 -14.54 15.84
C SER A 108 -11.03 -15.44 16.12
N GLY A 109 -10.81 -16.77 16.20
CA GLY A 109 -11.83 -17.73 16.59
C GLY A 109 -12.36 -17.49 18.01
N LYS A 110 -11.50 -17.15 18.97
CA LYS A 110 -11.92 -16.80 20.34
C LYS A 110 -12.70 -15.50 20.37
N LEU A 111 -12.27 -14.49 19.60
CA LEU A 111 -12.91 -13.18 19.54
C LEU A 111 -14.28 -13.24 18.85
N THR A 112 -14.44 -14.05 17.82
CA THR A 112 -15.69 -14.13 17.04
C THR A 112 -16.73 -15.09 17.61
N LYS A 113 -16.33 -16.06 18.46
CA LYS A 113 -17.21 -17.13 18.96
C LYS A 113 -18.37 -16.64 19.83
N ASN A 114 -18.22 -15.54 20.55
CA ASN A 114 -19.19 -15.04 21.55
C ASN A 114 -19.72 -13.64 21.20
N LEU A 115 -19.72 -13.27 19.92
CA LEU A 115 -20.28 -12.00 19.50
C LEU A 115 -21.80 -12.01 19.70
N ARG A 116 -22.24 -11.54 20.87
CA ARG A 116 -23.66 -11.30 21.17
C ARG A 116 -24.01 -9.92 20.67
N PHE A 117 -25.07 -9.84 19.89
CA PHE A 117 -25.52 -8.60 19.30
C PHE A 117 -26.64 -7.97 20.07
N PRO A 118 -26.66 -6.63 20.15
CA PRO A 118 -27.73 -5.91 20.76
C PRO A 118 -29.05 -6.16 20.01
N ARG A 119 -30.13 -5.84 20.66
CA ARG A 119 -31.47 -5.93 20.09
C ARG A 119 -31.54 -5.22 18.77
N TRP A 120 -32.33 -5.70 17.82
CA TRP A 120 -32.40 -5.26 16.43
C TRP A 120 -32.54 -3.74 16.25
N TYR A 121 -33.24 -3.05 17.13
CA TYR A 121 -33.47 -1.60 17.09
C TYR A 121 -32.23 -0.77 17.47
N TRP A 122 -31.26 -1.34 18.18
CA TRP A 122 -29.97 -0.68 18.43
C TRP A 122 -28.97 -0.79 17.29
N ARG A 123 -29.18 -1.73 16.36
CA ARG A 123 -28.26 -1.99 15.25
C ARG A 123 -28.03 -0.76 14.36
N PRO A 124 -29.07 0.00 13.92
CA PRO A 124 -28.87 1.20 13.11
C PRO A 124 -28.05 2.28 13.84
N VAL A 125 -28.31 2.48 15.13
CA VAL A 125 -27.60 3.45 15.95
C VAL A 125 -26.13 3.06 16.09
N LEU A 126 -25.85 1.79 16.37
CA LEU A 126 -24.49 1.28 16.47
C LEU A 126 -23.77 1.30 15.10
N ALA A 127 -24.45 0.96 14.02
CA ALA A 127 -23.90 1.03 12.67
C ALA A 127 -23.51 2.47 12.33
N LEU A 128 -24.35 3.45 12.63
CA LEU A 128 -24.04 4.86 12.43
C LEU A 128 -22.86 5.32 13.28
N LEU A 129 -22.81 4.93 14.55
CA LEU A 129 -21.69 5.22 15.44
C LEU A 129 -20.38 4.62 14.92
N VAL A 130 -20.38 3.33 14.57
CA VAL A 130 -19.20 2.64 14.03
C VAL A 130 -18.76 3.28 12.71
N LEU A 131 -19.70 3.60 11.81
CA LEU A 131 -19.42 4.27 10.55
C LEU A 131 -18.76 5.63 10.79
N THR A 132 -19.31 6.44 11.68
CA THR A 132 -18.77 7.76 12.03
C THR A 132 -17.35 7.64 12.60
N LEU A 133 -17.15 6.73 13.56
CA LEU A 133 -15.83 6.50 14.16
C LEU A 133 -14.82 5.97 13.14
N THR A 134 -15.26 5.10 12.23
CA THR A 134 -14.41 4.58 11.14
C THR A 134 -13.99 5.69 10.19
N ILE A 135 -14.92 6.55 9.76
CA ILE A 135 -14.61 7.67 8.84
C ILE A 135 -13.68 8.67 9.53
N VAL A 136 -13.98 9.06 10.75
CA VAL A 136 -13.15 10.00 11.53
C VAL A 136 -11.76 9.42 11.79
N GLY A 137 -11.69 8.15 12.18
CA GLY A 137 -10.42 7.46 12.41
C GLY A 137 -9.62 7.26 11.12
N ALA A 138 -10.26 6.86 10.03
CA ALA A 138 -9.63 6.68 8.72
C ALA A 138 -9.07 8.01 8.17
N ARG A 139 -9.82 9.10 8.36
CA ARG A 139 -9.35 10.44 8.00
C ARG A 139 -8.22 10.91 8.90
N SER A 140 -8.26 10.59 10.19
CA SER A 140 -7.26 10.84 11.25
C SER A 140 -6.80 12.30 11.40
N THR A 141 -7.52 13.24 10.77
CA THR A 141 -7.28 14.70 10.80
C THR A 141 -8.58 15.47 10.64
N LEU A 142 -8.69 16.60 11.33
CA LEU A 142 -9.79 17.54 11.17
C LEU A 142 -9.49 18.62 10.11
N GLY A 143 -8.30 18.62 9.51
CA GLY A 143 -7.91 19.55 8.47
C GLY A 143 -8.59 19.30 7.12
N HIS A 144 -8.31 20.16 6.14
CA HIS A 144 -8.89 20.07 4.79
C HIS A 144 -8.53 18.76 4.09
N ARG A 145 -7.30 18.26 4.27
CA ARG A 145 -6.82 17.01 3.65
C ARG A 145 -6.76 15.88 4.67
N PRO A 146 -7.05 14.62 4.27
CA PRO A 146 -6.80 13.46 5.10
C PRO A 146 -5.30 13.33 5.39
N ILE A 147 -4.94 12.52 6.39
CA ILE A 147 -3.54 12.25 6.71
C ILE A 147 -2.81 11.74 5.47
N ASN A 148 -1.61 12.25 5.24
CA ASN A 148 -0.73 11.83 4.15
C ASN A 148 0.74 11.88 4.59
N PRO A 149 1.68 11.25 3.87
CA PRO A 149 3.09 11.19 4.24
C PRO A 149 3.75 12.57 4.40
N ALA A 150 3.31 13.59 3.64
CA ALA A 150 3.88 14.93 3.75
C ALA A 150 3.60 15.60 5.11
N MET A 151 2.56 15.17 5.83
CA MET A 151 2.24 15.72 7.17
C MET A 151 3.19 15.23 8.27
N VAL A 152 4.01 14.23 7.99
CA VAL A 152 4.99 13.67 8.93
C VAL A 152 6.43 14.07 8.58
N ALA A 153 6.63 14.89 7.57
CA ALA A 153 7.92 15.49 7.21
C ALA A 153 8.23 16.64 8.18
N PHE A 154 9.07 16.37 9.19
CA PHE A 154 9.43 17.31 10.25
C PHE A 154 10.94 17.49 10.42
N VAL A 155 11.75 16.69 9.70
CA VAL A 155 13.22 16.80 9.64
C VAL A 155 13.68 16.73 8.19
N ASP A 156 14.92 17.08 7.92
CA ASP A 156 15.51 17.04 6.57
C ASP A 156 15.84 15.62 6.12
N ASP A 157 15.90 14.65 7.03
CA ASP A 157 16.17 13.25 6.71
C ASP A 157 14.89 12.51 6.27
N PRO A 158 14.82 12.08 5.00
CA PRO A 158 13.65 11.35 4.47
C PRO A 158 13.40 10.00 5.17
N LEU A 159 14.46 9.30 5.59
CA LEU A 159 14.34 8.04 6.31
C LEU A 159 13.65 8.24 7.65
N VAL A 160 14.12 9.21 8.44
CA VAL A 160 13.53 9.54 9.75
C VAL A 160 12.05 9.92 9.61
N ASN A 161 11.71 10.73 8.60
CA ASN A 161 10.32 11.08 8.32
C ASN A 161 9.48 9.84 7.96
N SER A 162 10.04 8.90 7.20
CA SER A 162 9.34 7.68 6.80
C SER A 162 9.05 6.73 7.98
N LEU A 163 9.86 6.77 9.05
CA LEU A 163 9.68 5.91 10.23
C LEU A 163 8.42 6.25 11.05
N VAL A 164 7.85 7.43 10.88
CA VAL A 164 6.60 7.85 11.56
C VAL A 164 5.36 7.16 10.99
N ILE A 165 5.45 6.68 9.74
CA ILE A 165 4.36 5.96 9.07
C ILE A 165 4.55 4.46 9.28
N ASN A 166 3.47 3.70 9.44
CA ASN A 166 3.56 2.24 9.42
C ASN A 166 3.64 1.70 7.98
N SER A 167 4.18 0.49 7.80
CA SER A 167 4.45 -0.08 6.49
C SER A 167 3.19 -0.38 5.68
N ALA A 168 2.10 -0.78 6.35
CA ALA A 168 0.81 -1.01 5.68
C ALA A 168 0.25 0.29 5.09
N TYR A 169 0.32 1.40 5.84
CA TYR A 169 -0.10 2.71 5.34
C TYR A 169 0.76 3.17 4.16
N SER A 170 2.08 3.07 4.29
CA SER A 170 3.03 3.44 3.24
C SER A 170 2.74 2.70 1.94
N LEU A 171 2.49 1.39 2.04
CA LEU A 171 2.20 0.55 0.88
C LEU A 171 0.86 0.89 0.21
N VAL A 172 -0.21 1.05 1.00
CA VAL A 172 -1.54 1.44 0.47
C VAL A 172 -1.46 2.82 -0.21
N PHE A 173 -0.69 3.74 0.37
CA PHE A 173 -0.49 5.06 -0.23
C PHE A 173 0.27 4.97 -1.56
N ALA A 174 1.30 4.13 -1.65
CA ALA A 174 2.04 3.87 -2.87
C ALA A 174 1.17 3.27 -3.98
N ILE A 175 0.37 2.24 -3.66
CA ILE A 175 -0.59 1.62 -4.60
C ILE A 175 -1.57 2.67 -5.14
N LYS A 176 -2.09 3.53 -4.26
CA LYS A 176 -3.01 4.61 -4.67
C LYS A 176 -2.34 5.61 -5.62
N GLN A 177 -1.08 5.96 -5.38
CA GLN A 177 -0.34 6.84 -6.28
C GLN A 177 -0.12 6.21 -7.66
N MET A 178 0.22 4.92 -7.71
CA MET A 178 0.37 4.19 -8.98
C MET A 178 -0.93 4.19 -9.79
N GLY A 179 -2.08 3.93 -9.17
CA GLY A 179 -3.37 4.00 -9.85
C GLY A 179 -3.71 5.41 -10.38
N ASN A 180 -3.38 6.46 -9.64
CA ASN A 180 -3.59 7.83 -10.12
C ASN A 180 -2.67 8.18 -11.31
N GLU A 181 -1.47 7.60 -11.41
CA GLU A 181 -0.57 7.79 -12.54
C GLU A 181 -1.12 7.10 -13.81
N GLU A 182 -1.68 5.88 -13.67
CA GLU A 182 -2.35 5.17 -14.76
C GLU A 182 -3.55 5.97 -15.28
N GLU A 183 -4.42 6.45 -14.39
CA GLU A 183 -5.56 7.30 -14.76
C GLU A 183 -5.12 8.61 -15.44
N ALA A 184 -3.99 9.20 -15.03
CA ALA A 184 -3.45 10.39 -15.66
C ALA A 184 -2.96 10.10 -17.09
N SER A 185 -2.29 8.96 -17.32
CA SER A 185 -1.89 8.49 -18.64
C SER A 185 -3.08 8.39 -19.59
N ASP A 186 -4.19 7.81 -19.13
CA ASP A 186 -5.41 7.68 -19.91
C ASP A 186 -6.04 9.03 -20.30
N VAL A 187 -5.91 10.05 -19.42
CA VAL A 187 -6.43 11.40 -19.67
C VAL A 187 -5.56 12.19 -20.65
N TYR A 188 -4.24 12.06 -20.54
CA TYR A 188 -3.32 12.80 -21.40
C TYR A 188 -3.11 12.15 -22.78
N GLY A 189 -3.52 10.89 -22.94
CA GLY A 189 -3.37 10.11 -24.16
C GLY A 189 -1.92 9.72 -24.44
N ASP A 190 -1.77 8.76 -25.35
CA ASP A 190 -0.47 8.37 -25.88
C ASP A 190 -0.19 9.11 -27.18
N LEU A 191 0.94 9.81 -27.26
CA LEU A 191 1.48 10.33 -28.50
C LEU A 191 2.30 9.23 -29.20
N GLU A 192 2.18 9.15 -30.50
CA GLU A 192 3.06 8.26 -31.27
C GLU A 192 4.53 8.66 -31.09
N ASP A 193 5.43 7.68 -31.00
CA ASP A 193 6.86 7.92 -30.83
C ASP A 193 7.44 8.93 -31.82
N LYS A 194 6.91 8.95 -33.05
CA LYS A 194 7.30 9.89 -34.10
C LYS A 194 6.98 11.33 -33.73
N ASP A 195 5.80 11.57 -33.15
CA ASP A 195 5.34 12.90 -32.75
C ASP A 195 6.12 13.39 -31.52
N ILE A 196 6.42 12.47 -30.59
CA ILE A 196 7.26 12.74 -29.42
C ILE A 196 8.66 13.18 -29.88
N ILE A 197 9.28 12.40 -30.79
CA ILE A 197 10.62 12.69 -31.30
C ILE A 197 10.63 14.03 -32.07
N ALA A 198 9.63 14.28 -32.92
CA ALA A 198 9.49 15.52 -33.67
C ALA A 198 9.38 16.74 -32.71
N THR A 199 8.53 16.62 -31.69
CA THR A 199 8.34 17.68 -30.69
C THR A 199 9.64 17.93 -29.90
N ILE A 200 10.34 16.89 -29.44
CA ILE A 200 11.61 17.03 -28.72
C ILE A 200 12.67 17.74 -29.59
N ARG A 201 12.77 17.38 -30.89
CA ARG A 201 13.70 18.01 -31.82
C ARG A 201 13.36 19.48 -32.04
N GLN A 202 12.07 19.78 -32.25
CA GLN A 202 11.59 21.16 -32.44
C GLN A 202 11.86 22.03 -31.19
N GLU A 203 11.44 21.55 -30.00
CA GLU A 203 11.61 22.29 -28.75
C GLU A 203 13.08 22.42 -28.29
N SER A 204 13.97 21.54 -28.76
CA SER A 204 15.39 21.62 -28.44
C SER A 204 16.05 22.86 -29.06
N GLY A 205 15.47 23.47 -30.08
CA GLY A 205 16.02 24.63 -30.83
C GLY A 205 17.30 24.31 -31.61
N ARG A 206 17.62 23.01 -31.80
CA ARG A 206 18.81 22.56 -32.49
C ARG A 206 18.53 22.23 -33.94
N PRO A 207 19.53 22.44 -34.86
CA PRO A 207 19.35 22.05 -36.25
C PRO A 207 19.24 20.52 -36.37
N GLU A 208 18.47 20.04 -37.34
CA GLU A 208 18.28 18.60 -37.61
C GLU A 208 19.59 17.83 -37.80
N SER A 209 20.63 18.50 -38.35
CA SER A 209 21.96 17.93 -38.52
C SER A 209 22.67 17.59 -37.19
N ALA A 210 22.19 18.07 -36.06
CA ALA A 210 22.73 17.74 -34.74
C ALA A 210 22.22 16.38 -34.21
N PHE A 211 21.19 15.81 -34.81
CA PHE A 211 20.58 14.51 -34.44
C PHE A 211 21.08 13.42 -35.40
N THR A 212 22.23 12.83 -35.10
CA THR A 212 22.89 11.88 -36.00
C THR A 212 22.70 10.42 -35.59
N SER A 213 22.15 10.15 -34.41
CA SER A 213 21.90 8.78 -33.91
C SER A 213 20.65 8.18 -34.50
N THR A 214 20.72 6.98 -35.06
CA THR A 214 19.60 6.17 -35.50
C THR A 214 18.98 5.38 -34.35
N ASP A 215 19.80 4.98 -33.37
CA ASP A 215 19.35 4.14 -32.21
C ASP A 215 18.65 4.99 -31.14
N VAL A 216 19.06 6.25 -31.01
CA VAL A 216 18.44 7.22 -30.10
C VAL A 216 18.13 8.50 -30.88
N PRO A 217 16.95 8.57 -31.54
CA PRO A 217 16.58 9.66 -32.43
C PRO A 217 16.50 11.05 -31.79
N SER A 218 16.36 11.14 -30.47
CA SER A 218 16.35 12.39 -29.71
C SER A 218 17.72 12.83 -29.21
N LEU A 219 18.78 12.03 -29.42
CA LEU A 219 20.13 12.36 -29.00
C LEU A 219 20.75 13.40 -29.94
N SER A 220 21.15 14.55 -29.41
CA SER A 220 21.84 15.61 -30.14
C SER A 220 23.25 15.82 -29.61
N PHE A 221 24.20 16.07 -30.52
CA PHE A 221 25.59 16.40 -30.15
C PHE A 221 25.73 17.90 -29.92
N ASN A 222 26.45 18.26 -28.85
CA ASN A 222 26.81 19.64 -28.60
C ASN A 222 28.14 19.94 -29.30
N GLN A 223 28.15 20.90 -30.23
CA GLN A 223 29.34 21.38 -30.89
C GLN A 223 30.05 22.51 -30.12
N ALA A 224 29.88 22.59 -28.81
CA ALA A 224 30.59 23.57 -28.00
C ALA A 224 32.12 23.29 -28.13
N SER A 225 32.83 24.10 -28.88
CA SER A 225 34.27 24.14 -28.82
C SER A 225 34.68 24.71 -27.46
N TYR A 226 35.32 23.91 -26.65
CA TYR A 226 36.04 24.44 -25.49
C TYR A 226 37.25 25.26 -26.02
N THR A 227 37.12 26.56 -26.00
CA THR A 227 38.27 27.48 -26.13
C THR A 227 38.86 27.73 -24.76
#